data_64c543d9ebe8842e0d0112b259209726
#
_entry.id   64c543d9ebe8842e0d0112b259209726
#
_cell.length_a   1.000
_cell.length_b   1.000
_cell.length_c   1.000
_cell.angle_alpha   90.00
_cell.angle_beta   90.00
_cell.angle_gamma   90.00
#
_symmetry.space_group_name_H-M   'P 1'
#
loop_
_entity.id
_entity.type
_entity.pdbx_description
1 polymer ?
#
loop_
_entity_poly.entity_id
_entity_poly.type
_entity_poly.pdbx_seq_one_letter_code
_entity_poly.pdbx_strand_id
1 'polypeptide(L)'
;MAAPLLPSGVDMVLWALLLFGVASFAFLKIPDRSVVARTIGTAAFVYGVILMLGVASGGRDPLQPLAALVNRDVNHNLAELRFAPVETVSALQEKLDAARGDQPTLVYFTADWCVSCSTVERRVLPDAGVKKALGGYQLIKADVSDLNAGNADLMAKLKVAGPPTMVFFNNASKEPEGTRLVGDVSSATIERSVGLINAGQKQGF
;
A
#
# COMPACT_ATOMS: atom_id res chain seq x y z
N MET A 1 -1.85 23.35 -9.47
CA MET A 1 -1.98 22.37 -8.38
C MET A 1 -0.67 22.40 -7.63
N ALA A 2 -0.66 22.86 -6.39
CA ALA A 2 0.57 22.96 -5.60
C ALA A 2 0.92 21.59 -5.06
N ALA A 3 2.08 21.06 -5.45
CA ALA A 3 2.65 19.87 -4.85
C ALA A 3 2.89 20.12 -3.35
N PRO A 4 2.67 19.16 -2.45
CA PRO A 4 3.01 19.31 -1.05
C PRO A 4 4.54 19.38 -0.92
N LEU A 5 5.04 20.58 -0.65
CA LEU A 5 6.48 20.88 -0.50
C LEU A 5 7.09 20.36 0.81
N LEU A 6 6.33 19.61 1.63
CA LEU A 6 6.76 19.15 2.94
C LEU A 6 6.89 17.62 2.95
N PRO A 7 8.00 17.08 3.46
CA PRO A 7 8.17 15.64 3.64
C PRO A 7 7.08 15.10 4.59
N SER A 8 6.55 13.92 4.29
CA SER A 8 5.35 13.28 4.85
C SER A 8 5.38 12.96 6.37
N GLY A 9 6.02 13.73 7.17
CA GLY A 9 6.03 13.64 8.65
C GLY A 9 5.99 15.02 9.29
N VAL A 10 6.30 16.06 8.53
CA VAL A 10 6.35 17.44 9.03
C VAL A 10 4.94 17.94 9.37
N ASP A 11 3.92 17.54 8.61
CA ASP A 11 2.52 17.88 8.89
C ASP A 11 2.07 17.41 10.28
N MET A 12 2.36 16.18 10.66
CA MET A 12 1.98 15.66 11.98
C MET A 12 2.72 16.39 13.12
N VAL A 13 4.00 16.72 12.92
CA VAL A 13 4.77 17.46 13.91
C VAL A 13 4.22 18.88 14.08
N LEU A 14 3.86 19.55 13.00
CA LEU A 14 3.22 20.87 13.04
C LEU A 14 1.87 20.83 13.76
N TRP A 15 1.03 19.84 13.48
CA TRP A 15 -0.23 19.63 14.19
C TRP A 15 -0.02 19.36 15.68
N ALA A 16 0.95 18.54 16.05
CA ALA A 16 1.28 18.29 17.45
C ALA A 16 1.75 19.56 18.16
N LEU A 17 2.63 20.37 17.55
CA LEU A 17 3.10 21.64 18.10
C LEU A 17 1.96 22.64 18.27
N LEU A 18 1.04 22.72 17.31
CA LEU A 18 -0.15 23.58 17.40
C LEU A 18 -1.04 23.17 18.58
N LEU A 19 -1.29 21.87 18.76
CA LEU A 19 -2.08 21.34 19.87
C LEU A 19 -1.42 21.59 21.23
N PHE A 20 -0.08 21.44 21.33
CA PHE A 20 0.65 21.81 22.55
C PHE A 20 0.59 23.30 22.84
N GLY A 21 0.64 24.14 21.79
CA GLY A 21 0.47 25.59 21.92
C GLY A 21 -0.92 25.97 22.45
N VAL A 22 -1.98 25.37 21.89
CA VAL A 22 -3.36 25.58 22.35
C VAL A 22 -3.54 25.10 23.79
N ALA A 23 -3.02 23.92 24.11
CA ALA A 23 -3.07 23.38 25.48
C ALA A 23 -2.36 24.31 26.47
N SER A 24 -1.15 24.74 26.17
CA SER A 24 -0.37 25.68 26.98
C SER A 24 -1.08 27.02 27.19
N PHE A 25 -1.65 27.58 26.12
CA PHE A 25 -2.45 28.82 26.20
C PHE A 25 -3.68 28.64 27.10
N ALA A 26 -4.40 27.52 26.96
CA ALA A 26 -5.57 27.22 27.78
C ALA A 26 -5.24 27.10 29.27
N PHE A 27 -4.07 26.51 29.62
CA PHE A 27 -3.62 26.38 31.00
C PHE A 27 -3.10 27.70 31.61
N LEU A 28 -2.40 28.53 30.81
CA LEU A 28 -1.70 29.72 31.31
C LEU A 28 -2.58 31.00 31.31
N LYS A 29 -3.51 31.12 30.37
CA LYS A 29 -4.25 32.37 30.14
C LYS A 29 -5.71 32.33 30.52
N ILE A 30 -6.34 31.19 30.72
CA ILE A 30 -7.75 31.06 31.03
C ILE A 30 -7.92 30.91 32.54
N PRO A 31 -8.69 31.83 33.19
CA PRO A 31 -8.86 31.77 34.64
C PRO A 31 -9.61 30.50 35.11
N ASP A 32 -9.31 30.09 36.31
CA ASP A 32 -9.60 28.80 36.97
C ASP A 32 -11.08 28.32 36.98
N ARG A 33 -12.03 29.13 36.51
CA ARG A 33 -13.47 28.83 36.60
C ARG A 33 -14.09 28.19 35.35
N SER A 34 -13.35 28.06 34.25
CA SER A 34 -13.89 27.46 33.02
C SER A 34 -13.54 25.99 32.92
N VAL A 35 -14.43 25.10 33.42
CA VAL A 35 -14.30 23.65 33.29
C VAL A 35 -14.16 23.24 31.83
N VAL A 36 -14.88 23.92 30.92
CA VAL A 36 -14.85 23.65 29.46
C VAL A 36 -13.45 23.93 28.87
N ALA A 37 -12.79 25.02 29.25
CA ALA A 37 -11.47 25.34 28.74
C ALA A 37 -10.39 24.35 29.24
N ARG A 38 -10.52 23.87 30.47
CA ARG A 38 -9.64 22.84 31.03
C ARG A 38 -9.83 21.51 30.35
N THR A 39 -11.06 21.09 30.08
CA THR A 39 -11.32 19.84 29.36
C THR A 39 -10.81 19.88 27.93
N ILE A 40 -10.99 21.00 27.21
CA ILE A 40 -10.42 21.17 25.86
C ILE A 40 -8.90 21.17 25.89
N GLY A 41 -8.28 21.87 26.85
CA GLY A 41 -6.82 21.89 27.01
C GLY A 41 -6.23 20.50 27.31
N THR A 42 -6.84 19.73 28.20
CA THR A 42 -6.42 18.34 28.50
C THR A 42 -6.62 17.41 27.32
N ALA A 43 -7.74 17.52 26.61
CA ALA A 43 -7.98 16.71 25.41
C ALA A 43 -6.95 17.02 24.30
N ALA A 44 -6.67 18.29 24.06
CA ALA A 44 -5.65 18.73 23.10
C ALA A 44 -4.24 18.23 23.49
N PHE A 45 -3.89 18.28 24.76
CA PHE A 45 -2.61 17.77 25.25
C PHE A 45 -2.47 16.27 25.04
N VAL A 46 -3.50 15.48 25.47
CA VAL A 46 -3.50 14.01 25.30
C VAL A 46 -3.40 13.62 23.84
N TYR A 47 -4.18 14.29 22.97
CA TYR A 47 -4.13 14.02 21.53
C TYR A 47 -2.78 14.40 20.90
N GLY A 48 -2.16 15.49 21.35
CA GLY A 48 -0.81 15.88 20.93
C GLY A 48 0.24 14.82 21.32
N VAL A 49 0.14 14.24 22.51
CA VAL A 49 1.02 13.12 22.94
C VAL A 49 0.80 11.89 22.05
N ILE A 50 -0.44 11.55 21.73
CA ILE A 50 -0.77 10.42 20.85
C ILE A 50 -0.20 10.62 19.44
N LEU A 51 -0.26 11.84 18.89
CA LEU A 51 0.37 12.17 17.60
C LEU A 51 1.88 12.04 17.64
N MET A 52 2.55 12.48 18.71
CA MET A 52 4.00 12.33 18.85
C MET A 52 4.42 10.86 18.95
N LEU A 53 3.68 10.04 19.69
CA LEU A 53 3.90 8.59 19.73
C LEU A 53 3.66 7.96 18.34
N GLY A 54 2.64 8.44 17.60
CA GLY A 54 2.37 8.03 16.23
C GLY A 54 3.53 8.30 15.30
N VAL A 55 4.10 9.50 15.34
CA VAL A 55 5.29 9.87 14.54
C VAL A 55 6.49 9.02 14.91
N ALA A 56 6.76 8.83 16.22
CA ALA A 56 7.88 8.02 16.71
C ALA A 56 7.74 6.54 16.29
N SER A 57 6.52 6.04 16.11
CA SER A 57 6.25 4.67 15.62
C SER A 57 6.24 4.54 14.10
N GLY A 58 6.47 5.64 13.35
CA GLY A 58 6.47 5.64 11.87
C GLY A 58 5.09 5.81 11.25
N GLY A 59 4.08 6.22 12.02
CA GLY A 59 2.75 6.59 11.52
C GLY A 59 2.82 7.82 10.61
N ARG A 60 2.01 7.84 9.55
CA ARG A 60 1.93 8.94 8.57
C ARG A 60 0.53 9.53 8.45
N ASP A 61 -0.42 8.98 9.20
CA ASP A 61 -1.82 9.41 9.14
C ASP A 61 -2.24 10.00 10.49
N PRO A 62 -2.58 11.32 10.56
CA PRO A 62 -2.99 11.97 11.79
C PRO A 62 -4.31 11.42 12.35
N LEU A 63 -5.18 10.83 11.53
CA LEU A 63 -6.44 10.23 11.96
C LEU A 63 -6.26 8.80 12.50
N GLN A 64 -5.12 8.16 12.23
CA GLN A 64 -4.79 6.81 12.72
C GLN A 64 -3.37 6.76 13.29
N PRO A 65 -3.03 7.57 14.29
CA PRO A 65 -1.66 7.71 14.78
C PRO A 65 -1.09 6.41 15.38
N LEU A 66 -1.95 5.53 15.88
CA LEU A 66 -1.55 4.27 16.50
C LEU A 66 -1.61 3.06 15.55
N ALA A 67 -2.01 3.24 14.28
CA ALA A 67 -2.10 2.14 13.31
C ALA A 67 -0.75 1.43 13.12
N ALA A 68 0.37 2.16 13.20
CA ALA A 68 1.71 1.59 13.10
C ALA A 68 2.07 0.68 14.30
N LEU A 69 1.52 0.93 15.48
CA LEU A 69 1.72 0.08 16.67
C LEU A 69 0.88 -1.19 16.61
N VAL A 70 -0.38 -1.07 16.19
CA VAL A 70 -1.29 -2.22 16.07
C VAL A 70 -0.83 -3.17 14.97
N ASN A 71 -0.31 -2.63 13.86
CA ASN A 71 0.18 -3.45 12.74
C ASN A 71 1.57 -4.08 12.99
N ARG A 72 2.33 -3.64 13.99
CA ARG A 72 3.64 -4.23 14.32
C ARG A 72 3.53 -5.68 14.79
N ASP A 73 2.54 -6.01 15.60
CA ASP A 73 2.36 -7.36 16.15
C ASP A 73 1.85 -8.38 15.11
N VAL A 74 1.14 -7.91 14.08
CA VAL A 74 0.63 -8.77 12.99
C VAL A 74 1.71 -9.03 11.92
N ASN A 75 2.68 -8.12 11.77
CA ASN A 75 3.68 -8.20 10.69
C ASN A 75 4.95 -8.99 11.03
N HIS A 76 5.17 -9.40 12.29
CA HIS A 76 6.41 -10.10 12.65
C HIS A 76 6.50 -11.55 12.15
N ASN A 77 5.39 -12.15 11.67
CA ASN A 77 5.37 -13.55 11.24
C ASN A 77 4.93 -13.80 9.79
N LEU A 78 4.62 -12.73 9.02
CA LEU A 78 4.27 -12.86 7.60
C LEU A 78 5.27 -12.06 6.78
N ALA A 79 5.96 -12.72 5.85
CA ALA A 79 6.89 -12.08 4.94
C ALA A 79 6.21 -10.85 4.28
N GLU A 80 6.85 -9.69 4.37
CA GLU A 80 6.39 -8.49 3.69
C GLU A 80 6.45 -8.75 2.18
N LEU A 81 5.34 -8.50 1.47
CA LEU A 81 5.30 -8.62 0.02
C LEU A 81 6.24 -7.58 -0.61
N ARG A 82 7.36 -8.04 -1.16
CA ARG A 82 8.36 -7.18 -1.80
C ARG A 82 8.13 -7.14 -3.30
N PHE A 83 7.67 -6.00 -3.79
CA PHE A 83 7.49 -5.76 -5.20
C PHE A 83 8.75 -5.18 -5.83
N ALA A 84 9.24 -5.82 -6.90
CA ALA A 84 10.32 -5.29 -7.73
C ALA A 84 9.73 -4.30 -8.74
N PRO A 85 10.22 -3.05 -8.83
CA PRO A 85 9.69 -2.09 -9.81
C PRO A 85 10.08 -2.47 -11.24
N VAL A 86 9.22 -2.10 -12.20
CA VAL A 86 9.47 -2.21 -13.64
C VAL A 86 8.87 -1.02 -14.37
N GLU A 87 9.62 -0.45 -15.34
CA GLU A 87 9.24 0.74 -16.10
C GLU A 87 9.30 0.51 -17.62
N THR A 88 9.85 -0.63 -18.05
CA THR A 88 10.04 -0.94 -19.46
C THR A 88 9.68 -2.37 -19.80
N VAL A 89 9.31 -2.61 -21.05
CA VAL A 89 9.00 -3.95 -21.58
C VAL A 89 10.21 -4.89 -21.48
N SER A 90 11.41 -4.39 -21.74
CA SER A 90 12.64 -5.19 -21.65
C SER A 90 12.93 -5.63 -20.23
N ALA A 91 12.82 -4.73 -19.24
CA ALA A 91 13.00 -5.07 -17.82
C ALA A 91 11.94 -6.07 -17.33
N LEU A 92 10.70 -5.95 -17.80
CA LEU A 92 9.66 -6.95 -17.51
C LEU A 92 10.02 -8.32 -18.10
N GLN A 93 10.43 -8.36 -19.37
CA GLN A 93 10.78 -9.61 -20.04
C GLN A 93 11.94 -10.32 -19.32
N GLU A 94 12.99 -9.58 -18.97
CA GLU A 94 14.12 -10.11 -18.20
C GLU A 94 13.68 -10.76 -16.88
N LYS A 95 12.78 -10.08 -16.14
CA LYS A 95 12.25 -10.61 -14.88
C LYS A 95 11.37 -11.85 -15.09
N LEU A 96 10.55 -11.87 -16.14
CA LEU A 96 9.73 -13.04 -16.47
C LEU A 96 10.59 -14.23 -16.91
N ASP A 97 11.66 -13.99 -17.67
CA ASP A 97 12.58 -15.04 -18.10
C ASP A 97 13.41 -15.58 -16.92
N ALA A 98 13.80 -14.72 -15.99
CA ALA A 98 14.52 -15.13 -14.77
C ALA A 98 13.64 -16.01 -13.84
N ALA A 99 12.33 -15.77 -13.80
CA ALA A 99 11.38 -16.57 -12.98
C ALA A 99 10.89 -17.84 -13.67
N ARG A 100 11.15 -17.98 -14.98
CA ARG A 100 10.63 -19.09 -15.78
C ARG A 100 11.10 -20.44 -15.26
N GLY A 101 10.16 -21.34 -15.01
CA GLY A 101 10.42 -22.68 -14.51
C GLY A 101 10.54 -22.79 -12.99
N ASP A 102 10.79 -21.68 -12.30
CA ASP A 102 10.99 -21.66 -10.85
C ASP A 102 9.73 -21.24 -10.08
N GLN A 103 9.22 -20.04 -10.36
CA GLN A 103 8.10 -19.49 -9.62
C GLN A 103 7.12 -18.72 -10.53
N PRO A 104 5.81 -18.70 -10.17
CA PRO A 104 4.84 -17.88 -10.88
C PRO A 104 5.10 -16.39 -10.59
N THR A 105 4.64 -15.52 -11.49
CA THR A 105 4.86 -14.07 -11.40
C THR A 105 3.53 -13.32 -11.37
N LEU A 106 3.44 -12.33 -10.48
CA LEU A 106 2.38 -11.33 -10.47
C LEU A 106 2.94 -9.98 -10.92
N VAL A 107 2.32 -9.39 -11.94
CA VAL A 107 2.57 -8.00 -12.35
C VAL A 107 1.38 -7.14 -11.94
N TYR A 108 1.61 -6.20 -11.02
CA TYR A 108 0.62 -5.28 -10.51
C TYR A 108 0.83 -3.88 -11.09
N PHE A 109 -0.14 -3.41 -11.88
CA PHE A 109 -0.20 -2.05 -12.41
C PHE A 109 -0.90 -1.14 -11.42
N THR A 110 -0.23 -0.06 -11.03
CA THR A 110 -0.70 0.94 -10.08
C THR A 110 -0.36 2.35 -10.54
N ALA A 111 -0.97 3.36 -9.93
CA ALA A 111 -0.63 4.76 -10.13
C ALA A 111 -0.98 5.60 -8.90
N ASP A 112 -0.26 6.70 -8.65
CA ASP A 112 -0.48 7.60 -7.52
C ASP A 112 -1.86 8.26 -7.52
N TRP A 113 -2.37 8.57 -8.70
CA TRP A 113 -3.71 9.14 -8.88
C TRP A 113 -4.86 8.13 -8.77
N CYS A 114 -4.55 6.84 -8.63
CA CYS A 114 -5.52 5.75 -8.61
C CYS A 114 -6.02 5.48 -7.17
N VAL A 115 -7.20 5.96 -6.82
CA VAL A 115 -7.80 5.79 -5.48
C VAL A 115 -8.02 4.31 -5.13
N SER A 116 -8.47 3.51 -6.10
CA SER A 116 -8.66 2.06 -5.92
C SER A 116 -7.34 1.35 -5.64
N CYS A 117 -6.24 1.77 -6.28
CA CYS A 117 -4.90 1.23 -6.04
C CYS A 117 -4.46 1.46 -4.59
N SER A 118 -4.68 2.67 -4.06
CA SER A 118 -4.40 2.98 -2.66
C SER A 118 -5.18 2.09 -1.69
N THR A 119 -6.42 1.72 -2.04
CA THR A 119 -7.22 0.78 -1.25
C THR A 119 -6.64 -0.63 -1.30
N VAL A 120 -6.24 -1.10 -2.48
CA VAL A 120 -5.59 -2.40 -2.67
C VAL A 120 -4.30 -2.47 -1.85
N GLU A 121 -3.44 -1.47 -1.95
CA GLU A 121 -2.15 -1.43 -1.24
C GLU A 121 -2.29 -1.37 0.28
N ARG A 122 -3.31 -0.65 0.78
CA ARG A 122 -3.51 -0.46 2.22
C ARG A 122 -4.34 -1.54 2.90
N ARG A 123 -5.24 -2.21 2.21
CA ARG A 123 -6.23 -3.12 2.80
C ARG A 123 -6.18 -4.53 2.26
N VAL A 124 -5.88 -4.71 0.96
CA VAL A 124 -5.91 -6.01 0.31
C VAL A 124 -4.55 -6.70 0.38
N LEU A 125 -3.48 -6.04 -0.04
CA LEU A 125 -2.13 -6.63 -0.02
C LEU A 125 -1.62 -6.97 1.39
N PRO A 126 -1.95 -6.21 2.46
CA PRO A 126 -1.57 -6.58 3.83
C PRO A 126 -2.35 -7.75 4.42
N ASP A 127 -3.43 -8.18 3.79
CA ASP A 127 -4.24 -9.30 4.26
C ASP A 127 -3.42 -10.58 4.39
N ALA A 128 -3.65 -11.35 5.47
CA ALA A 128 -2.88 -12.55 5.78
C ALA A 128 -3.08 -13.67 4.76
N GLY A 129 -4.30 -13.83 4.23
CA GLY A 129 -4.63 -14.79 3.18
C GLY A 129 -3.91 -14.46 1.88
N VAL A 130 -3.93 -13.17 1.49
CA VAL A 130 -3.22 -12.66 0.31
C VAL A 130 -1.71 -12.83 0.43
N LYS A 131 -1.11 -12.47 1.56
CA LYS A 131 0.32 -12.69 1.81
C LYS A 131 0.71 -14.16 1.71
N LYS A 132 -0.10 -15.05 2.29
CA LYS A 132 0.11 -16.50 2.19
C LYS A 132 -0.04 -16.99 0.75
N ALA A 133 -1.05 -16.53 0.04
CA ALA A 133 -1.31 -16.93 -1.35
C ALA A 133 -0.17 -16.49 -2.30
N LEU A 134 0.34 -15.26 -2.12
CA LEU A 134 1.40 -14.67 -2.94
C LEU A 134 2.82 -14.99 -2.47
N GLY A 135 2.99 -15.69 -1.36
CA GLY A 135 4.30 -15.95 -0.74
C GLY A 135 5.30 -16.73 -1.61
N GLY A 136 4.81 -17.45 -2.64
CA GLY A 136 5.64 -18.16 -3.62
C GLY A 136 5.74 -17.48 -4.98
N TYR A 137 5.29 -16.23 -5.11
CA TYR A 137 5.27 -15.49 -6.36
C TYR A 137 6.42 -14.50 -6.46
N GLN A 138 6.98 -14.33 -7.65
CA GLN A 138 7.72 -13.13 -7.99
C GLN A 138 6.73 -11.98 -8.13
N LEU A 139 6.92 -10.91 -7.35
CA LEU A 139 6.03 -9.76 -7.34
C LEU A 139 6.68 -8.59 -8.08
N ILE A 140 6.02 -8.10 -9.12
CA ILE A 140 6.47 -6.98 -9.95
C ILE A 140 5.45 -5.86 -9.86
N LYS A 141 5.91 -4.62 -9.63
CA LYS A 141 5.09 -3.40 -9.62
C LYS A 141 5.42 -2.56 -10.84
N ALA A 142 4.41 -2.31 -11.66
CA ALA A 142 4.46 -1.37 -12.76
C ALA A 142 3.73 -0.09 -12.34
N ASP A 143 4.47 0.95 -12.02
CA ASP A 143 3.93 2.27 -11.69
C ASP A 143 3.72 3.06 -12.97
N VAL A 144 2.46 3.33 -13.29
CA VAL A 144 2.06 4.07 -14.49
C VAL A 144 1.54 5.48 -14.16
N SER A 145 2.01 6.05 -13.03
CA SER A 145 1.65 7.42 -12.62
C SER A 145 2.02 8.44 -13.68
N ASP A 146 3.19 8.27 -14.29
CA ASP A 146 3.64 9.04 -15.44
C ASP A 146 3.30 8.30 -16.75
N LEU A 147 2.55 8.95 -17.61
CA LEU A 147 2.23 8.44 -18.94
C LEU A 147 3.38 8.69 -19.93
N ASN A 148 4.55 8.15 -19.62
CA ASN A 148 5.70 8.16 -20.54
C ASN A 148 5.60 7.02 -21.58
N ALA A 149 6.47 7.05 -22.59
CA ALA A 149 6.47 6.05 -23.67
C ALA A 149 6.71 4.62 -23.12
N GLY A 150 7.59 4.44 -22.11
CA GLY A 150 7.88 3.13 -21.52
C GLY A 150 6.66 2.52 -20.84
N ASN A 151 5.92 3.32 -20.06
CA ASN A 151 4.70 2.89 -19.39
C ASN A 151 3.57 2.59 -20.41
N ALA A 152 3.46 3.42 -21.47
CA ALA A 152 2.50 3.18 -22.54
C ALA A 152 2.79 1.87 -23.27
N ASP A 153 4.05 1.60 -23.62
CA ASP A 153 4.49 0.36 -24.26
C ASP A 153 4.25 -0.86 -23.36
N LEU A 154 4.52 -0.72 -22.04
CA LEU A 154 4.31 -1.78 -21.09
C LEU A 154 2.82 -2.14 -20.95
N MET A 155 1.95 -1.14 -20.87
CA MET A 155 0.49 -1.33 -20.83
C MET A 155 -0.01 -1.94 -22.14
N ALA A 156 0.46 -1.47 -23.30
CA ALA A 156 0.08 -2.00 -24.61
C ALA A 156 0.55 -3.46 -24.77
N LYS A 157 1.78 -3.78 -24.35
CA LYS A 157 2.35 -5.14 -24.42
C LYS A 157 1.51 -6.16 -23.64
N LEU A 158 1.06 -5.78 -22.44
CA LEU A 158 0.22 -6.65 -21.61
C LEU A 158 -1.28 -6.43 -21.79
N LYS A 159 -1.68 -5.58 -22.74
CA LYS A 159 -3.10 -5.24 -23.02
C LYS A 159 -3.81 -4.78 -21.73
N VAL A 160 -3.17 -3.90 -20.98
CA VAL A 160 -3.70 -3.30 -19.76
C VAL A 160 -4.38 -1.98 -20.11
N ALA A 161 -5.65 -1.84 -19.78
CA ALA A 161 -6.42 -0.62 -20.02
C ALA A 161 -6.15 0.49 -19.00
N GLY A 162 -5.75 0.10 -17.77
CA GLY A 162 -5.45 1.04 -16.69
C GLY A 162 -5.31 0.36 -15.33
N PRO A 163 -4.84 1.11 -14.31
CA PRO A 163 -4.73 0.64 -12.93
C PRO A 163 -6.10 0.69 -12.20
N PRO A 164 -6.34 -0.14 -11.17
CA PRO A 164 -5.51 -1.26 -10.80
C PRO A 164 -5.74 -2.46 -11.74
N THR A 165 -4.66 -3.07 -12.18
CA THR A 165 -4.72 -4.33 -12.94
C THR A 165 -3.65 -5.28 -12.40
N MET A 166 -4.04 -6.54 -12.18
CA MET A 166 -3.13 -7.60 -11.80
C MET A 166 -3.10 -8.67 -12.89
N VAL A 167 -1.92 -8.92 -13.43
CA VAL A 167 -1.66 -9.94 -14.46
C VAL A 167 -0.84 -11.04 -13.84
N PHE A 168 -1.34 -12.26 -13.87
CA PHE A 168 -0.69 -13.41 -13.30
C PHE A 168 -0.06 -14.27 -14.39
N PHE A 169 1.16 -14.70 -14.18
CA PHE A 169 1.87 -15.62 -15.06
C PHE A 169 2.20 -16.90 -14.29
N ASN A 170 2.01 -18.05 -14.93
CA ASN A 170 2.43 -19.34 -14.38
C ASN A 170 3.95 -19.54 -14.54
N ASN A 171 4.50 -20.65 -14.06
CA ASN A 171 5.92 -20.99 -14.18
C ASN A 171 6.43 -21.10 -15.64
N ALA A 172 5.53 -21.25 -16.63
CA ALA A 172 5.86 -21.23 -18.04
C ALA A 172 5.84 -19.82 -18.65
N SER A 173 5.71 -18.76 -17.82
CA SER A 173 5.53 -17.35 -18.24
C SER A 173 4.33 -17.15 -19.15
N LYS A 174 3.28 -17.96 -18.99
CA LYS A 174 2.00 -17.81 -19.69
C LYS A 174 0.95 -17.29 -18.72
N GLU A 175 0.10 -16.40 -19.21
CA GLU A 175 -1.07 -15.92 -18.46
C GLU A 175 -2.21 -16.95 -18.61
N PRO A 176 -2.67 -17.59 -17.51
CA PRO A 176 -3.82 -18.50 -17.58
C PRO A 176 -5.13 -17.71 -17.73
N GLU A 177 -6.07 -18.25 -18.48
CA GLU A 177 -7.38 -17.63 -18.67
C GLU A 177 -8.14 -17.48 -17.33
N GLY A 178 -8.84 -16.35 -17.17
CA GLY A 178 -9.66 -16.06 -16.00
C GLY A 178 -8.89 -15.69 -14.73
N THR A 179 -7.56 -15.51 -14.80
CA THR A 179 -6.75 -15.12 -13.64
C THR A 179 -6.49 -13.62 -13.54
N ARG A 180 -6.66 -12.88 -14.65
CA ARG A 180 -6.45 -11.42 -14.68
C ARG A 180 -7.51 -10.70 -13.85
N LEU A 181 -7.09 -9.73 -13.05
CA LEU A 181 -7.97 -8.86 -12.28
C LEU A 181 -7.86 -7.42 -12.80
N VAL A 182 -9.00 -6.80 -13.08
CA VAL A 182 -9.08 -5.43 -13.59
C VAL A 182 -10.11 -4.66 -12.75
N GLY A 183 -9.69 -3.58 -12.11
CA GLY A 183 -10.56 -2.71 -11.32
C GLY A 183 -11.00 -3.30 -9.99
N ASP A 184 -11.69 -4.42 -9.99
CA ASP A 184 -12.15 -5.10 -8.77
C ASP A 184 -11.07 -6.06 -8.24
N VAL A 185 -10.18 -5.53 -7.40
CA VAL A 185 -9.13 -6.29 -6.73
C VAL A 185 -9.45 -6.42 -5.26
N SER A 186 -9.82 -7.61 -4.84
CA SER A 186 -10.11 -7.97 -3.45
C SER A 186 -9.29 -9.18 -3.01
N SER A 187 -9.21 -9.45 -1.68
CA SER A 187 -8.53 -10.63 -1.16
C SER A 187 -9.08 -11.91 -1.79
N ALA A 188 -10.40 -12.03 -1.89
CA ALA A 188 -11.06 -13.20 -2.46
C ALA A 188 -10.75 -13.39 -3.97
N THR A 189 -10.67 -12.30 -4.75
CA THR A 189 -10.35 -12.40 -6.18
C THR A 189 -8.90 -12.77 -6.40
N ILE A 190 -7.96 -12.27 -5.60
CA ILE A 190 -6.55 -12.66 -5.64
C ILE A 190 -6.39 -14.14 -5.29
N GLU A 191 -6.98 -14.60 -4.18
CA GLU A 191 -6.90 -16.00 -3.74
C GLU A 191 -7.49 -16.95 -4.79
N ARG A 192 -8.59 -16.56 -5.44
CA ARG A 192 -9.18 -17.33 -6.55
C ARG A 192 -8.22 -17.44 -7.72
N SER A 193 -7.61 -16.34 -8.17
CA SER A 193 -6.66 -16.34 -9.30
C SER A 193 -5.45 -17.23 -9.01
N VAL A 194 -4.89 -17.13 -7.80
CA VAL A 194 -3.82 -17.98 -7.33
C VAL A 194 -4.25 -19.45 -7.30
N GLY A 195 -5.46 -19.74 -6.83
CA GLY A 195 -6.03 -21.10 -6.81
C GLY A 195 -6.14 -21.71 -8.20
N LEU A 196 -6.58 -20.95 -9.21
CA LEU A 196 -6.66 -21.39 -10.61
C LEU A 196 -5.27 -21.73 -11.18
N ILE A 197 -4.25 -20.91 -10.88
CA ILE A 197 -2.88 -21.14 -11.34
C ILE A 197 -2.33 -22.42 -10.73
N ASN A 198 -2.49 -22.60 -9.42
CA ASN A 198 -2.02 -23.78 -8.71
C ASN A 198 -2.74 -25.07 -9.17
N ALA A 199 -4.03 -24.98 -9.50
CA ALA A 199 -4.78 -26.10 -10.05
C ALA A 199 -4.30 -26.48 -11.46
N GLY A 200 -4.04 -25.49 -12.32
CA GLY A 200 -3.51 -25.70 -13.67
C GLY A 200 -2.11 -26.32 -13.68
N GLN A 201 -1.26 -25.97 -12.71
CA GLN A 201 0.07 -26.55 -12.55
C GLN A 201 0.03 -28.03 -12.15
N LYS A 202 -0.96 -28.45 -11.37
CA LYS A 202 -1.12 -29.86 -10.96
C LYS A 202 -1.62 -30.78 -12.08
N GLN A 203 -2.26 -30.22 -13.11
CA GLN A 203 -2.81 -31.00 -14.25
C GLN A 203 -1.85 -31.10 -15.43
N GLY A 204 -0.70 -30.44 -15.38
CA GLY A 204 0.30 -30.37 -16.45
C GLY A 204 1.45 -31.41 -16.33
N PHE A 205 1.26 -32.50 -15.56
CA PHE A 205 2.15 -33.65 -15.53
C PHE A 205 1.49 -34.87 -16.17
#